data_ea23ee36a6bf7057184cfc20c9e2f575
#
_entry.id   ea23ee36a6bf7057184cfc20c9e2f575
#
_cell.length_a   1.000
_cell.length_b   1.000
_cell.length_c   1.000
_cell.angle_alpha   90.00
_cell.angle_beta   90.00
_cell.angle_gamma   90.00
#
_symmetry.space_group_name_H-M   'P 1'
#
loop_
_entity.id
_entity.type
_entity.pdbx_description
1 polymer ?
#
loop_
_entity_poly.entity_id
_entity_poly.type
_entity_poly.pdbx_seq_one_letter_code
_entity_poly.pdbx_strand_id
1 'polypeptide(L)'
;MLFVGSCFADNIGRRFKDEMFRATVNPFGVMYNPASILHTVERTDVAPRVAVFTLGTNHVYILRETGEIVDNCQKRPHRLFEERELTVEECKDYLLRAVNILRERRPDVKVIITVSPIRYAKYGFHGSQLSKATLLLAADQLIKETTLNRESSIDKELNFSKESSISKESSISKESS
;
A
#
# COMPACT_ATOMS: atom_id res chain seq x y z
N MET A 1 -3.66 14.40 2.92
CA MET A 1 -3.83 12.96 3.16
C MET A 1 -4.36 12.28 1.90
N LEU A 2 -4.11 10.99 1.70
CA LEU A 2 -4.66 10.21 0.61
C LEU A 2 -5.47 9.04 1.19
N PHE A 3 -6.72 8.89 0.80
CA PHE A 3 -7.58 7.77 1.17
C PHE A 3 -7.92 6.97 -0.09
N VAL A 4 -7.55 5.70 -0.11
CA VAL A 4 -7.82 4.78 -1.23
C VAL A 4 -8.38 3.48 -0.69
N GLY A 5 -9.46 3.02 -1.30
CA GLY A 5 -10.01 1.71 -0.99
C GLY A 5 -11.54 1.67 -0.93
N SER A 6 -12.08 0.92 0.02
CA SER A 6 -13.49 0.63 0.17
C SER A 6 -14.34 1.87 0.50
N CYS A 7 -15.65 1.68 0.60
CA CYS A 7 -16.56 2.73 1.07
C CYS A 7 -16.17 3.30 2.46
N PHE A 8 -15.40 2.56 3.26
CA PHE A 8 -14.84 3.07 4.51
C PHE A 8 -13.81 4.19 4.25
N ALA A 9 -12.93 4.04 3.25
CA ALA A 9 -12.01 5.11 2.84
C ALA A 9 -12.78 6.35 2.39
N ASP A 10 -13.86 6.15 1.63
CA ASP A 10 -14.71 7.23 1.15
C ASP A 10 -15.35 8.01 2.30
N ASN A 11 -15.97 7.31 3.24
CA ASN A 11 -16.66 7.91 4.38
C ASN A 11 -15.69 8.65 5.32
N ILE A 12 -14.58 8.01 5.69
CA ILE A 12 -13.57 8.63 6.57
C ILE A 12 -12.90 9.80 5.86
N GLY A 13 -12.51 9.63 4.61
CA GLY A 13 -11.85 10.68 3.86
C GLY A 13 -12.72 11.92 3.66
N ARG A 14 -14.05 11.75 3.42
CA ARG A 14 -15.00 12.86 3.37
C ARG A 14 -15.08 13.58 4.70
N ARG A 15 -15.17 12.84 5.82
CA ARG A 15 -15.18 13.46 7.14
C ARG A 15 -13.93 14.29 7.42
N PHE A 16 -12.75 13.84 7.00
CA PHE A 16 -11.53 14.65 7.07
C PHE A 16 -11.62 15.92 6.24
N LYS A 17 -12.26 15.89 5.06
CA LYS A 17 -12.51 17.10 4.26
C LYS A 17 -13.46 18.07 4.96
N ASP A 18 -14.53 17.55 5.56
CA ASP A 18 -15.51 18.35 6.30
C ASP A 18 -14.86 19.07 7.51
N GLU A 19 -13.86 18.42 8.12
CA GLU A 19 -13.02 18.98 9.19
C GLU A 19 -11.83 19.82 8.65
N MET A 20 -11.92 20.27 7.39
CA MET A 20 -10.96 21.17 6.73
C MET A 20 -9.55 20.59 6.53
N PHE A 21 -9.35 19.29 6.62
CA PHE A 21 -8.09 18.66 6.24
C PHE A 21 -7.94 18.56 4.72
N ARG A 22 -6.72 18.77 4.23
CA ARG A 22 -6.40 18.51 2.81
C ARG A 22 -6.35 17.01 2.57
N ALA A 23 -7.40 16.46 1.94
CA ALA A 23 -7.52 15.04 1.66
C ALA A 23 -7.93 14.78 0.20
N THR A 24 -7.24 13.86 -0.46
CA THR A 24 -7.65 13.23 -1.71
C THR A 24 -8.32 11.90 -1.36
N VAL A 25 -9.51 11.65 -1.87
CA VAL A 25 -10.34 10.51 -1.48
C VAL A 25 -10.79 9.78 -2.73
N ASN A 26 -10.41 8.52 -2.87
CA ASN A 26 -10.81 7.63 -3.98
C ASN A 26 -10.84 8.35 -5.33
N PRO A 27 -9.72 8.92 -5.81
CA PRO A 27 -9.72 9.82 -6.98
C PRO A 27 -10.24 9.16 -8.26
N PHE A 28 -10.20 7.83 -8.33
CA PHE A 28 -10.70 7.04 -9.47
C PHE A 28 -11.86 6.11 -9.08
N GLY A 29 -12.52 6.39 -7.96
CA GLY A 29 -13.62 5.60 -7.43
C GLY A 29 -13.20 4.62 -6.33
N VAL A 30 -14.21 3.95 -5.76
CA VAL A 30 -14.03 3.00 -4.66
C VAL A 30 -13.34 1.74 -5.15
N MET A 31 -12.31 1.31 -4.42
CA MET A 31 -11.48 0.14 -4.69
C MET A 31 -11.55 -0.84 -3.52
N TYR A 32 -11.38 -2.14 -3.77
CA TYR A 32 -11.56 -3.13 -2.71
C TYR A 32 -10.37 -4.06 -2.51
N ASN A 33 -9.47 -4.17 -3.49
CA ASN A 33 -8.37 -5.14 -3.49
C ASN A 33 -7.00 -4.46 -3.63
N PRO A 34 -5.90 -5.13 -3.26
CA PRO A 34 -4.56 -4.57 -3.31
C PRO A 34 -4.10 -4.09 -4.70
N ALA A 35 -4.48 -4.80 -5.77
CA ALA A 35 -4.10 -4.43 -7.14
C ALA A 35 -4.73 -3.07 -7.54
N SER A 36 -6.02 -2.89 -7.25
CA SER A 36 -6.72 -1.63 -7.55
C SER A 36 -6.20 -0.45 -6.70
N ILE A 37 -5.70 -0.72 -5.48
CA ILE A 37 -5.00 0.31 -4.69
C ILE A 37 -3.71 0.73 -5.38
N LEU A 38 -2.89 -0.23 -5.85
CA LEU A 38 -1.69 0.10 -6.61
C LEU A 38 -2.01 0.91 -7.85
N HIS A 39 -2.95 0.49 -8.69
CA HIS A 39 -3.36 1.22 -9.90
C HIS A 39 -3.80 2.66 -9.58
N THR A 40 -4.48 2.86 -8.45
CA THR A 40 -4.87 4.19 -7.99
C THR A 40 -3.64 5.02 -7.62
N VAL A 41 -2.68 4.46 -6.89
CA VAL A 41 -1.45 5.14 -6.49
C VAL A 41 -0.59 5.48 -7.69
N GLU A 42 -0.45 4.58 -8.67
CA GLU A 42 0.30 4.81 -9.90
C GLU A 42 -0.26 5.99 -10.71
N ARG A 43 -1.60 6.12 -10.78
CA ARG A 43 -2.30 7.12 -11.58
C ARG A 43 -2.46 8.48 -10.89
N THR A 44 -2.21 8.58 -9.58
CA THR A 44 -2.31 9.86 -8.86
C THR A 44 -0.93 10.47 -8.64
N ASP A 45 -0.80 11.80 -8.71
CA ASP A 45 0.45 12.52 -8.47
C ASP A 45 0.58 13.03 -7.04
N VAL A 46 -0.30 12.60 -6.13
CA VAL A 46 -0.34 13.08 -4.76
C VAL A 46 0.87 12.57 -3.98
N ALA A 47 1.55 13.46 -3.24
CA ALA A 47 2.61 13.16 -2.28
C ALA A 47 2.10 13.37 -0.83
N PRO A 48 1.31 12.45 -0.27
CA PRO A 48 0.62 12.66 1.00
C PRO A 48 1.56 12.48 2.20
N ARG A 49 1.32 13.20 3.30
CA ARG A 49 1.96 12.87 4.60
C ARG A 49 1.41 11.58 5.21
N VAL A 50 0.14 11.31 4.97
CA VAL A 50 -0.53 10.09 5.44
C VAL A 50 -1.34 9.51 4.29
N ALA A 51 -1.16 8.23 4.01
CA ALA A 51 -1.99 7.44 3.13
C ALA A 51 -2.76 6.38 3.92
N VAL A 52 -4.04 6.21 3.62
CA VAL A 52 -4.91 5.21 4.26
C VAL A 52 -5.44 4.28 3.18
N PHE A 53 -5.06 3.02 3.25
CA PHE A 53 -5.53 1.96 2.37
C PHE A 53 -6.57 1.12 3.10
N THR A 54 -7.78 1.01 2.55
CA THR A 54 -8.86 0.24 3.17
C THR A 54 -9.25 -0.94 2.28
N LEU A 55 -8.80 -2.14 2.69
CA LEU A 55 -8.97 -3.37 1.93
C LEU A 55 -10.32 -4.03 2.24
N GLY A 56 -10.97 -4.52 1.21
CA GLY A 56 -12.27 -5.20 1.32
C GLY A 56 -12.18 -6.69 0.96
N THR A 57 -11.38 -7.07 -0.02
CA THR A 57 -11.27 -8.44 -0.54
C THR A 57 -9.93 -8.66 -1.24
N ASN A 58 -9.49 -9.93 -1.34
CA ASN A 58 -8.37 -10.34 -2.18
C ASN A 58 -8.83 -10.78 -3.59
N HIS A 59 -10.12 -10.71 -3.89
CA HIS A 59 -10.63 -11.05 -5.22
C HIS A 59 -10.37 -9.93 -6.22
N VAL A 60 -9.94 -10.31 -7.41
CA VAL A 60 -9.72 -9.44 -8.57
C VAL A 60 -10.51 -9.94 -9.77
N TYR A 61 -10.82 -9.05 -10.68
CA TYR A 61 -11.43 -9.37 -11.97
C TYR A 61 -10.42 -9.13 -13.09
N ILE A 62 -10.19 -10.14 -13.90
CA ILE A 62 -9.29 -10.12 -15.05
C ILE A 62 -10.13 -10.02 -16.30
N LEU A 63 -9.86 -9.03 -17.15
CA LEU A 63 -10.51 -8.94 -18.46
C LEU A 63 -9.95 -10.04 -19.36
N ARG A 64 -10.79 -10.97 -19.81
CA ARG A 64 -10.38 -12.15 -20.61
C ARG A 64 -9.69 -11.78 -21.92
N GLU A 65 -10.04 -10.64 -22.50
CA GLU A 65 -9.50 -10.16 -23.76
C GLU A 65 -8.02 -9.72 -23.63
N THR A 66 -7.68 -9.03 -22.54
CA THR A 66 -6.34 -8.45 -22.35
C THR A 66 -5.52 -9.17 -21.30
N GLY A 67 -6.13 -9.98 -20.43
CA GLY A 67 -5.47 -10.59 -19.27
C GLY A 67 -5.16 -9.61 -18.14
N GLU A 68 -5.64 -8.37 -18.22
CA GLU A 68 -5.37 -7.33 -17.23
C GLU A 68 -6.37 -7.35 -16.08
N ILE A 69 -5.90 -7.06 -14.88
CA ILE A 69 -6.76 -6.83 -13.71
C ILE A 69 -7.48 -5.48 -13.90
N VAL A 70 -8.80 -5.51 -13.80
CA VAL A 70 -9.63 -4.32 -13.89
C VAL A 70 -10.08 -3.86 -12.51
N ASP A 71 -10.04 -2.55 -12.28
CA ASP A 71 -10.43 -1.94 -11.01
C ASP A 71 -11.95 -1.98 -10.80
N ASN A 72 -12.72 -1.87 -11.90
CA ASN A 72 -14.17 -1.88 -11.89
C ASN A 72 -14.70 -2.49 -13.17
N CYS A 73 -15.63 -3.43 -13.05
CA CYS A 73 -16.28 -4.05 -14.22
C CYS A 73 -17.22 -3.11 -14.98
N GLN A 74 -17.52 -1.90 -14.46
CA GLN A 74 -18.34 -0.84 -15.10
C GLN A 74 -19.68 -1.34 -15.63
N LYS A 75 -20.34 -2.26 -14.89
CA LYS A 75 -21.61 -2.92 -15.29
C LYS A 75 -21.54 -3.71 -16.61
N ARG A 76 -20.32 -3.98 -17.12
CA ARG A 76 -20.16 -4.87 -18.28
C ARG A 76 -20.55 -6.31 -17.94
N PRO A 77 -20.95 -7.14 -18.93
CA PRO A 77 -21.35 -8.51 -18.69
C PRO A 77 -20.26 -9.33 -17.96
N HIS A 78 -20.62 -10.09 -16.93
CA HIS A 78 -19.68 -10.91 -16.13
C HIS A 78 -18.87 -11.89 -16.97
N ARG A 79 -19.43 -12.39 -18.09
CA ARG A 79 -18.75 -13.33 -19.02
C ARG A 79 -17.43 -12.79 -19.60
N LEU A 80 -17.23 -11.47 -19.59
CA LEU A 80 -16.01 -10.83 -20.09
C LEU A 80 -14.87 -10.92 -19.10
N PHE A 81 -15.15 -11.27 -17.87
CA PHE A 81 -14.18 -11.27 -16.77
C PHE A 81 -13.98 -12.69 -16.24
N GLU A 82 -12.79 -12.92 -15.75
CA GLU A 82 -12.45 -14.01 -14.88
C GLU A 82 -12.22 -13.50 -13.48
N GLU A 83 -12.82 -14.13 -12.49
CA GLU A 83 -12.59 -13.79 -11.09
C GLU A 83 -11.49 -14.71 -10.54
N ARG A 84 -10.52 -14.11 -9.86
CA ARG A 84 -9.40 -14.82 -9.24
C ARG A 84 -9.16 -14.29 -7.83
N GLU A 85 -8.74 -15.17 -6.94
CA GLU A 85 -8.22 -14.79 -5.63
C GLU A 85 -6.71 -14.54 -5.71
N LEU A 86 -6.26 -13.42 -5.15
CA LEU A 86 -4.85 -13.16 -4.96
C LEU A 86 -4.32 -13.95 -3.76
N THR A 87 -3.11 -14.46 -3.86
CA THR A 87 -2.39 -15.06 -2.74
C THR A 87 -1.92 -14.01 -1.74
N VAL A 88 -1.39 -14.45 -0.59
CA VAL A 88 -0.81 -13.56 0.42
C VAL A 88 0.36 -12.78 -0.16
N GLU A 89 1.24 -13.45 -0.90
CA GLU A 89 2.43 -12.87 -1.53
C GLU A 89 2.03 -11.83 -2.58
N GLU A 90 1.09 -12.16 -3.47
CA GLU A 90 0.59 -11.21 -4.48
C GLU A 90 -0.02 -9.97 -3.83
N CYS A 91 -0.85 -10.15 -2.79
CA CYS A 91 -1.44 -9.04 -2.04
C CYS A 91 -0.36 -8.14 -1.42
N LYS A 92 0.65 -8.76 -0.77
CA LYS A 92 1.79 -8.05 -0.18
C LYS A 92 2.56 -7.27 -1.25
N ASP A 93 2.88 -7.89 -2.39
CA ASP A 93 3.67 -7.28 -3.44
C ASP A 93 2.97 -6.07 -4.08
N TYR A 94 1.66 -6.14 -4.32
CA TYR A 94 0.87 -4.99 -4.77
C TYR A 94 0.93 -3.84 -3.76
N LEU A 95 0.75 -4.14 -2.48
CA LEU A 95 0.78 -3.13 -1.41
C LEU A 95 2.18 -2.54 -1.23
N LEU A 96 3.24 -3.37 -1.29
CA LEU A 96 4.62 -2.94 -1.20
C LEU A 96 4.98 -1.96 -2.33
N ARG A 97 4.60 -2.28 -3.56
CA ARG A 97 4.79 -1.38 -4.71
C ARG A 97 4.08 -0.05 -4.50
N ALA A 98 2.83 -0.07 -4.05
CA ALA A 98 2.09 1.15 -3.74
C ALA A 98 2.77 2.01 -2.65
N VAL A 99 3.27 1.37 -1.59
CA VAL A 99 4.02 2.03 -0.51
C VAL A 99 5.32 2.63 -1.04
N ASN A 100 6.07 1.91 -1.87
CA ASN A 100 7.34 2.39 -2.44
C ASN A 100 7.14 3.61 -3.33
N ILE A 101 6.14 3.61 -4.22
CA ILE A 101 5.79 4.77 -5.04
C ILE A 101 5.49 5.99 -4.17
N LEU A 102 4.74 5.81 -3.08
CA LEU A 102 4.46 6.92 -2.17
C LEU A 102 5.70 7.40 -1.43
N ARG A 103 6.63 6.50 -1.05
CA ARG A 103 7.90 6.84 -0.41
C ARG A 103 8.86 7.57 -1.35
N GLU A 104 8.89 7.21 -2.63
CA GLU A 104 9.64 7.95 -3.65
C GLU A 104 9.16 9.40 -3.76
N ARG A 105 7.84 9.63 -3.72
CA ARG A 105 7.24 10.96 -3.76
C ARG A 105 7.39 11.72 -2.43
N ARG A 106 7.36 10.99 -1.31
CA ARG A 106 7.48 11.52 0.05
C ARG A 106 8.10 10.48 0.98
N PRO A 107 9.39 10.58 1.31
CA PRO A 107 10.11 9.57 2.13
C PRO A 107 9.55 9.40 3.55
N ASP A 108 8.94 10.46 4.14
CA ASP A 108 8.36 10.46 5.48
C ASP A 108 6.88 10.07 5.53
N VAL A 109 6.30 9.57 4.42
CA VAL A 109 4.89 9.16 4.36
C VAL A 109 4.58 8.09 5.40
N LYS A 110 3.46 8.28 6.11
CA LYS A 110 2.88 7.28 7.00
C LYS A 110 1.77 6.54 6.25
N VAL A 111 1.84 5.21 6.22
CA VAL A 111 0.82 4.38 5.58
C VAL A 111 0.06 3.60 6.64
N ILE A 112 -1.26 3.71 6.60
CA ILE A 112 -2.19 2.97 7.46
C ILE A 112 -2.95 2.00 6.56
N ILE A 113 -2.95 0.71 6.91
CA ILE A 113 -3.70 -0.32 6.20
C ILE A 113 -4.79 -0.84 7.13
N THR A 114 -6.01 -0.90 6.63
CA THR A 114 -7.14 -1.51 7.33
C THR A 114 -7.76 -2.62 6.49
N VAL A 115 -8.23 -3.67 7.14
CA VAL A 115 -8.98 -4.76 6.51
C VAL A 115 -10.41 -4.73 7.05
N SER A 116 -11.37 -4.56 6.15
CA SER A 116 -12.79 -4.48 6.49
C SER A 116 -13.28 -5.80 7.09
N PRO A 117 -13.99 -5.79 8.22
CA PRO A 117 -14.63 -6.98 8.79
C PRO A 117 -15.92 -7.39 8.03
N ILE A 118 -16.40 -6.54 7.13
CA ILE A 118 -17.65 -6.79 6.40
C ILE A 118 -17.49 -8.00 5.49
N ARG A 119 -18.47 -8.90 5.54
CA ARG A 119 -18.53 -10.10 4.71
C ARG A 119 -19.31 -9.84 3.42
N TYR A 120 -18.79 -10.36 2.32
CA TYR A 120 -19.51 -10.32 1.05
C TYR A 120 -20.39 -11.56 0.92
N ALA A 121 -21.69 -11.35 0.76
CA ALA A 121 -22.67 -12.44 0.61
C ALA A 121 -22.31 -13.41 -0.54
N LYS A 122 -21.74 -12.89 -1.60
CA LYS A 122 -21.28 -13.66 -2.77
C LYS A 122 -20.32 -14.80 -2.41
N TYR A 123 -19.42 -14.61 -1.45
CA TYR A 123 -18.40 -15.58 -1.06
C TYR A 123 -18.80 -16.44 0.13
N GLY A 124 -19.97 -16.21 0.69
CA GLY A 124 -20.42 -16.86 1.91
C GLY A 124 -19.56 -16.50 3.14
N PHE A 125 -19.81 -17.19 4.24
CA PHE A 125 -19.08 -16.98 5.47
C PHE A 125 -17.60 -17.40 5.34
N HIS A 126 -17.39 -18.65 4.91
CA HIS A 126 -16.06 -19.25 4.83
C HIS A 126 -15.14 -18.51 3.86
N GLY A 127 -15.58 -18.29 2.62
CA GLY A 127 -14.78 -17.56 1.61
C GLY A 127 -14.46 -16.13 2.03
N SER A 128 -15.41 -15.43 2.68
CA SER A 128 -15.15 -14.11 3.24
C SER A 128 -14.07 -14.14 4.33
N GLN A 129 -14.05 -15.15 5.20
CA GLN A 129 -13.03 -15.26 6.26
C GLN A 129 -11.65 -15.57 5.65
N LEU A 130 -11.56 -16.46 4.68
CA LEU A 130 -10.29 -16.74 3.98
C LEU A 130 -9.75 -15.49 3.29
N SER A 131 -10.59 -14.75 2.59
CA SER A 131 -10.22 -13.48 1.97
C SER A 131 -9.67 -12.47 2.98
N LYS A 132 -10.30 -12.33 4.15
CA LYS A 132 -9.80 -11.43 5.21
C LYS A 132 -8.48 -11.92 5.82
N ALA A 133 -8.34 -13.22 6.04
CA ALA A 133 -7.11 -13.82 6.55
C ALA A 133 -5.93 -13.56 5.59
N THR A 134 -6.14 -13.76 4.28
CA THR A 134 -5.15 -13.44 3.24
C THR A 134 -4.70 -11.98 3.32
N LEU A 135 -5.63 -11.04 3.40
CA LEU A 135 -5.32 -9.61 3.48
C LEU A 135 -4.61 -9.23 4.78
N LEU A 136 -4.98 -9.82 5.92
CA LEU A 136 -4.34 -9.58 7.21
C LEU A 136 -2.90 -10.12 7.21
N LEU A 137 -2.67 -11.32 6.69
CA LEU A 137 -1.35 -11.91 6.57
C LEU A 137 -0.45 -11.09 5.64
N ALA A 138 -0.99 -10.64 4.50
CA ALA A 138 -0.26 -9.78 3.57
C ALA A 138 0.14 -8.45 4.22
N ALA A 139 -0.75 -7.82 4.98
CA ALA A 139 -0.46 -6.59 5.71
C ALA A 139 0.60 -6.80 6.80
N ASP A 140 0.54 -7.90 7.55
CA ASP A 140 1.52 -8.24 8.59
C ASP A 140 2.91 -8.48 7.98
N GLN A 141 3.01 -9.25 6.89
CA GLN A 141 4.26 -9.49 6.18
C GLN A 141 4.86 -8.20 5.62
N LEU A 142 4.03 -7.32 5.04
CA LEU A 142 4.46 -6.02 4.55
C LEU A 142 5.05 -5.15 5.65
N ILE A 143 4.42 -5.11 6.83
CA ILE A 143 4.91 -4.34 7.98
C ILE A 143 6.27 -4.88 8.43
N LYS A 144 6.42 -6.19 8.59
CA LYS A 144 7.68 -6.84 8.97
C LYS A 144 8.80 -6.52 7.99
N GLU A 145 8.55 -6.69 6.69
CA GLU A 145 9.53 -6.42 5.64
C GLU A 145 9.96 -4.95 5.61
N THR A 146 9.01 -4.02 5.72
CA THR A 146 9.30 -2.58 5.69
C THR A 146 10.00 -2.09 6.96
N THR A 147 9.80 -2.74 8.11
CA THR A 147 10.49 -2.43 9.37
C THR A 147 11.93 -2.91 9.31
N LEU A 148 12.17 -4.16 8.91
CA LEU A 148 13.51 -4.74 8.77
C LEU A 148 14.38 -3.94 7.77
N ASN A 149 13.81 -3.55 6.64
CA ASN A 149 14.50 -2.74 5.65
C ASN A 149 14.89 -1.35 6.19
N ARG A 150 14.07 -0.78 7.06
CA ARG A 150 14.36 0.52 7.69
C ARG A 150 15.47 0.42 8.73
N GLU A 151 15.45 -0.61 9.57
CA GLU A 151 16.50 -0.85 10.58
C GLU A 151 17.85 -1.08 9.89
N SER A 152 17.90 -1.92 8.86
CA SER A 152 19.14 -2.18 8.10
C SER A 152 19.69 -0.95 7.38
N SER A 153 18.85 -0.01 6.98
CA SER A 153 19.26 1.26 6.38
C SER A 153 19.86 2.21 7.41
N ILE A 154 19.27 2.29 8.60
CA ILE A 154 19.79 3.10 9.73
C ILE A 154 21.15 2.59 10.18
N ASP A 155 21.33 1.27 10.29
CA ASP A 155 22.61 0.67 10.68
C ASP A 155 23.72 0.95 9.65
N LYS A 156 23.40 0.94 8.35
CA LYS A 156 24.36 1.30 7.30
C LYS A 156 24.77 2.77 7.38
N GLU A 157 23.85 3.69 7.60
CA GLU A 157 24.14 5.12 7.76
C GLU A 157 24.99 5.39 9.01
N LEU A 158 24.70 4.72 10.12
CA LEU A 158 25.50 4.84 11.36
C LEU A 158 26.93 4.31 11.17
N ASN A 159 27.11 3.20 10.48
CA ASN A 159 28.42 2.64 10.21
C ASN A 159 29.24 3.53 9.25
N PHE A 160 28.61 4.04 8.19
CA PHE A 160 29.27 4.97 7.27
C PHE A 160 29.70 6.27 7.99
N SER A 161 28.89 6.79 8.88
CA SER A 161 29.21 7.98 9.69
C SER A 161 30.39 7.73 10.63
N LYS A 162 30.50 6.54 11.24
CA LYS A 162 31.64 6.16 12.09
C LYS A 162 32.94 6.03 11.30
N GLU A 163 32.92 5.39 10.13
CA GLU A 163 34.07 5.23 9.27
C GLU A 163 34.60 6.59 8.74
N SER A 164 33.70 7.49 8.39
CA SER A 164 34.06 8.84 7.94
C SER A 164 34.66 9.70 9.05
N SER A 165 34.26 9.49 10.32
CA SER A 165 34.85 10.17 11.49
C SER A 165 36.27 9.66 11.79
N ILE A 166 36.47 8.33 11.75
CA ILE A 166 37.79 7.72 11.99
C ILE A 166 38.82 8.14 10.92
N SER A 167 38.38 8.23 9.65
CA SER A 167 39.27 8.67 8.56
C SER A 167 39.69 10.15 8.68
N LYS A 168 38.85 11.01 9.26
CA LYS A 168 39.21 12.42 9.53
C LYS A 168 40.18 12.57 10.71
N GLU A 169 40.04 11.79 11.76
CA GLU A 169 40.98 11.83 12.89
C GLU A 169 42.36 11.29 12.52
N SER A 170 42.45 10.29 11.64
CA SER A 170 43.72 9.74 11.16
C SER A 170 44.48 10.67 10.20
N SER A 171 43.81 11.58 9.53
CA SER A 171 44.44 12.60 8.67
C SER A 171 44.99 13.78 9.47
N ILE A 172 44.36 14.19 10.57
CA ILE A 172 44.79 15.30 11.43
C ILE A 172 46.07 14.93 12.21
N SER A 173 46.23 13.66 12.59
CA SER A 173 47.45 13.20 13.32
C SER A 173 48.70 13.08 12.44
N LYS A 174 48.60 13.13 11.10
CA LYS A 174 49.71 13.07 10.17
C LYS A 174 50.26 14.45 9.77
N GLU A 175 49.55 15.53 10.02
CA GLU A 175 50.00 16.92 9.76
C GLU A 175 50.70 17.58 10.95
N SER A 176 50.81 16.89 12.08
CA SER A 176 51.44 17.41 13.33
C SER A 176 52.76 16.72 13.68
N SER A 177 53.45 16.11 12.70
CA SER A 177 54.75 15.49 12.90
C SER A 177 55.81 16.02 11.95
#